data_2f6882c00c0a325be1f1f3651fcec2a9
#
_entry.id   2f6882c00c0a325be1f1f3651fcec2a9
#
_cell.length_a   1.000
_cell.length_b   1.000
_cell.length_c   1.000
_cell.angle_alpha   90.00
_cell.angle_beta   90.00
_cell.angle_gamma   90.00
#
_symmetry.space_group_name_H-M   'P 1'
#
loop_
_entity.id
_entity.type
_entity.pdbx_description
1 polymer ?
#
loop_
_entity_poly.entity_id
_entity_poly.type
_entity_poly.pdbx_seq_one_letter_code
_entity_poly.pdbx_strand_id
1 'polypeptide(L)'
;MGLPETLPDFTPEQYLAFERTADSKHEYLDGLIYAMAGASPAHNAICANVTEIITRQLRGGACRPFTADMKVRCVSPAIREAGQERNRGLFAYPDLTVVCGEPLYHDQDHDVLINPTLIVEVLSPSTEAYDRDEKFRRYQQLESFREYLLIAQDRPLIEHYSKQSDGNWQHVVVTEMTNAVFIASLQCRLPLQEVYEWVRFPIPNSN
;
A
#
# COMPACT_ATOMS: atom_id res chain seq x y z
N MET A 1 9.10 7.97 7.07
CA MET A 1 10.02 7.86 5.93
C MET A 1 11.42 8.16 6.43
N GLY A 2 12.40 7.26 6.24
CA GLY A 2 13.78 7.52 6.61
C GLY A 2 14.35 8.71 5.84
N LEU A 3 15.46 9.29 6.31
CA LEU A 3 16.21 10.25 5.52
C LEU A 3 16.72 9.55 4.26
N PRO A 4 16.69 10.21 3.07
CA PRO A 4 17.28 9.63 1.88
C PRO A 4 18.77 9.37 2.15
N GLU A 5 19.22 8.15 1.93
CA GLU A 5 20.65 7.95 1.73
C GLU A 5 21.00 8.73 0.47
N THR A 6 21.84 9.74 0.60
CA THR A 6 22.29 10.61 -0.50
C THR A 6 23.26 9.82 -1.38
N LEU A 7 22.73 8.83 -2.10
CA LEU A 7 23.41 8.12 -3.17
C LEU A 7 22.99 8.71 -4.51
N PRO A 8 23.81 8.61 -5.57
CA PRO A 8 23.51 9.15 -6.87
C PRO A 8 22.18 8.62 -7.40
N ASP A 9 21.51 9.38 -8.27
CA ASP A 9 20.26 9.01 -8.94
C ASP A 9 20.28 7.56 -9.44
N PHE A 10 19.61 6.66 -8.68
CA PHE A 10 19.47 5.27 -9.10
C PHE A 10 18.51 5.17 -10.27
N THR A 11 18.84 4.32 -11.24
CA THR A 11 17.80 3.84 -12.16
C THR A 11 16.94 2.77 -11.48
N PRO A 12 15.72 2.49 -11.98
CA PRO A 12 14.90 1.38 -11.52
C PRO A 12 15.65 0.04 -11.48
N GLU A 13 16.47 -0.24 -12.48
CA GLU A 13 17.24 -1.49 -12.57
C GLU A 13 18.35 -1.55 -11.51
N GLN A 14 19.03 -0.42 -11.28
CA GLN A 14 20.06 -0.32 -10.22
C GLN A 14 19.44 -0.48 -8.84
N TYR A 15 18.26 0.13 -8.61
CA TYR A 15 17.52 -0.07 -7.36
C TYR A 15 17.14 -1.53 -7.16
N LEU A 16 16.55 -2.20 -8.15
CA LEU A 16 16.15 -3.60 -8.03
C LEU A 16 17.34 -4.52 -7.79
N ALA A 17 18.48 -4.27 -8.48
CA ALA A 17 19.70 -5.04 -8.24
C ALA A 17 20.25 -4.85 -6.81
N PHE A 18 20.19 -3.63 -6.27
CA PHE A 18 20.55 -3.32 -4.89
C PHE A 18 19.57 -3.98 -3.91
N GLU A 19 18.26 -3.73 -4.07
CA GLU A 19 17.21 -4.14 -3.14
C GLU A 19 17.11 -5.66 -2.98
N ARG A 20 17.32 -6.43 -4.07
CA ARG A 20 17.29 -7.90 -4.04
C ARG A 20 18.44 -8.53 -3.27
N THR A 21 19.47 -7.75 -2.92
CA THR A 21 20.64 -8.21 -2.16
C THR A 21 20.80 -7.49 -0.82
N ALA A 22 19.94 -6.50 -0.53
CA ALA A 22 19.99 -5.72 0.69
C ALA A 22 19.47 -6.52 1.91
N ASP A 23 20.07 -6.29 3.09
CA ASP A 23 19.64 -6.88 4.37
C ASP A 23 18.37 -6.21 4.95
N SER A 24 17.96 -5.06 4.40
CA SER A 24 16.80 -4.29 4.82
C SER A 24 16.02 -3.80 3.61
N LYS A 25 14.71 -3.52 3.81
CA LYS A 25 13.83 -3.04 2.74
C LYS A 25 13.98 -1.55 2.50
N HIS A 26 13.90 -1.17 1.24
CA HIS A 26 13.93 0.23 0.81
C HIS A 26 12.84 0.49 -0.22
N GLU A 27 12.23 1.66 -0.16
CA GLU A 27 11.38 2.18 -1.23
C GLU A 27 12.18 3.06 -2.18
N TYR A 28 11.80 3.08 -3.43
CA TYR A 28 12.39 3.92 -4.47
C TYR A 28 11.40 4.97 -4.93
N LEU A 29 11.83 6.21 -5.01
CA LEU A 29 11.04 7.32 -5.54
C LEU A 29 11.91 8.20 -6.43
N ASP A 30 11.66 8.19 -7.73
CA ASP A 30 12.28 9.07 -8.73
C ASP A 30 13.81 9.20 -8.61
N GLY A 31 14.52 8.10 -8.41
CA GLY A 31 15.99 8.07 -8.30
C GLY A 31 16.51 8.02 -6.85
N LEU A 32 15.68 8.25 -5.86
CA LEU A 32 16.05 8.22 -4.45
C LEU A 32 15.62 6.91 -3.79
N ILE A 33 16.44 6.43 -2.87
CA ILE A 33 16.18 5.23 -2.07
C ILE A 33 15.94 5.63 -0.62
N TYR A 34 14.87 5.09 -0.01
CA TYR A 34 14.45 5.38 1.35
C TYR A 34 14.39 4.09 2.17
N ALA A 35 15.18 3.99 3.22
CA ALA A 35 15.12 2.85 4.12
C ALA A 35 13.77 2.80 4.84
N MET A 36 13.19 1.61 4.93
CA MET A 36 11.96 1.37 5.68
C MET A 36 12.27 1.21 7.17
N ALA A 37 11.48 1.86 8.01
CA ALA A 37 11.56 1.69 9.46
C ALA A 37 10.84 0.41 9.91
N GLY A 38 11.20 -0.11 11.08
CA GLY A 38 10.47 -1.19 11.71
C GLY A 38 9.04 -0.79 12.12
N ALA A 39 8.15 -1.76 12.18
CA ALA A 39 6.74 -1.58 12.51
C ALA A 39 6.47 -1.72 14.03
N SER A 40 5.51 -0.95 14.54
CA SER A 40 5.03 -1.07 15.92
C SER A 40 4.23 -2.37 16.15
N PRO A 41 4.03 -2.80 17.41
CA PRO A 41 3.13 -3.93 17.70
C PRO A 41 1.69 -3.70 17.21
N ALA A 42 1.16 -2.47 17.31
CA ALA A 42 -0.17 -2.12 16.81
C ALA A 42 -0.25 -2.24 15.29
N HIS A 43 0.75 -1.72 14.58
CA HIS A 43 0.87 -1.85 13.12
C HIS A 43 0.85 -3.33 12.71
N ASN A 44 1.71 -4.16 13.33
CA ASN A 44 1.77 -5.59 13.00
C ASN A 44 0.45 -6.32 13.27
N ALA A 45 -0.25 -6.01 14.39
CA ALA A 45 -1.55 -6.60 14.69
C ALA A 45 -2.59 -6.25 13.63
N ILE A 46 -2.67 -4.97 13.22
CA ILE A 46 -3.59 -4.51 12.17
C ILE A 46 -3.27 -5.21 10.84
N CYS A 47 -2.01 -5.27 10.43
CA CYS A 47 -1.60 -5.96 9.19
C CYS A 47 -2.02 -7.44 9.19
N ALA A 48 -1.81 -8.14 10.32
CA ALA A 48 -2.20 -9.55 10.47
C ALA A 48 -3.72 -9.73 10.37
N ASN A 49 -4.50 -8.91 11.09
CA ASN A 49 -5.95 -8.97 11.11
C ASN A 49 -6.53 -8.68 9.72
N VAL A 50 -6.11 -7.59 9.08
CA VAL A 50 -6.57 -7.21 7.73
C VAL A 50 -6.24 -8.28 6.69
N THR A 51 -5.04 -8.83 6.75
CA THR A 51 -4.61 -9.91 5.86
C THR A 51 -5.48 -11.15 6.03
N GLU A 52 -5.77 -11.56 7.27
CA GLU A 52 -6.64 -12.70 7.56
C GLU A 52 -8.06 -12.47 7.05
N ILE A 53 -8.68 -11.34 7.41
CA ILE A 53 -10.06 -11.00 7.06
C ILE A 53 -10.25 -11.01 5.53
N ILE A 54 -9.35 -10.38 4.80
CA ILE A 54 -9.41 -10.28 3.34
C ILE A 54 -9.14 -11.65 2.72
N THR A 55 -8.07 -12.34 3.12
CA THR A 55 -7.69 -13.66 2.58
C THR A 55 -8.81 -14.69 2.76
N ARG A 56 -9.45 -14.71 3.93
CA ARG A 56 -10.56 -15.61 4.23
C ARG A 56 -11.73 -15.43 3.27
N GLN A 57 -12.08 -14.18 2.95
CA GLN A 57 -13.20 -13.85 2.06
C GLN A 57 -12.86 -14.08 0.57
N LEU A 58 -11.59 -13.98 0.18
CA LEU A 58 -11.17 -14.17 -1.21
C LEU A 58 -10.93 -15.64 -1.61
N ARG A 59 -10.99 -16.59 -0.66
CA ARG A 59 -10.73 -18.01 -0.94
C ARG A 59 -11.66 -18.55 -2.01
N GLY A 60 -11.09 -19.21 -3.02
CA GLY A 60 -11.80 -19.77 -4.16
C GLY A 60 -12.23 -18.76 -5.23
N GLY A 61 -11.95 -17.47 -5.02
CA GLY A 61 -12.20 -16.39 -5.98
C GLY A 61 -11.05 -16.12 -6.93
N ALA A 62 -11.22 -15.09 -7.76
CA ALA A 62 -10.23 -14.66 -8.76
C ALA A 62 -9.21 -13.65 -8.22
N CYS A 63 -9.35 -13.18 -6.99
CA CYS A 63 -8.47 -12.18 -6.39
C CYS A 63 -7.49 -12.83 -5.42
N ARG A 64 -6.23 -12.36 -5.42
CA ARG A 64 -5.13 -12.90 -4.59
C ARG A 64 -4.50 -11.79 -3.76
N PRO A 65 -4.37 -11.96 -2.43
CA PRO A 65 -3.64 -11.04 -1.56
C PRO A 65 -2.13 -11.34 -1.59
N PHE A 66 -1.34 -10.27 -1.47
CA PHE A 66 0.12 -10.29 -1.34
C PHE A 66 0.50 -9.39 -0.17
N THR A 67 1.36 -9.89 0.71
CA THR A 67 1.81 -9.18 1.91
C THR A 67 2.98 -8.23 1.63
N ALA A 68 3.45 -7.55 2.65
CA ALA A 68 4.47 -6.50 2.62
C ALA A 68 5.85 -6.90 2.06
N ASP A 69 6.05 -8.13 1.59
CA ASP A 69 7.27 -8.55 0.88
C ASP A 69 7.16 -8.37 -0.65
N MET A 70 5.96 -8.10 -1.14
CA MET A 70 5.69 -7.89 -2.56
C MET A 70 5.68 -6.38 -2.88
N LYS A 71 6.62 -5.97 -3.73
CA LYS A 71 6.68 -4.58 -4.21
C LYS A 71 5.55 -4.27 -5.20
N VAL A 72 5.15 -3.00 -5.24
CA VAL A 72 4.29 -2.44 -6.29
C VAL A 72 5.07 -1.36 -7.04
N ARG A 73 5.12 -1.46 -8.37
CA ARG A 73 5.71 -0.43 -9.23
C ARG A 73 4.64 0.48 -9.82
N CYS A 74 4.85 1.78 -9.68
CA CYS A 74 4.01 2.80 -10.31
C CYS A 74 4.85 3.66 -11.24
N VAL A 75 4.47 3.68 -12.52
CA VAL A 75 5.02 4.59 -13.54
C VAL A 75 3.85 5.19 -14.29
N SER A 76 3.85 6.51 -14.44
CA SER A 76 2.82 7.20 -15.20
C SER A 76 2.81 6.70 -16.66
N PRO A 77 1.62 6.38 -17.22
CA PRO A 77 1.49 6.02 -18.64
C PRO A 77 2.12 7.07 -19.56
N ALA A 78 1.94 8.36 -19.28
CA ALA A 78 2.52 9.45 -20.05
C ALA A 78 4.07 9.45 -20.04
N ILE A 79 4.69 9.10 -18.92
CA ILE A 79 6.15 8.96 -18.80
C ILE A 79 6.61 7.74 -19.61
N ARG A 80 5.88 6.64 -19.55
CA ARG A 80 6.16 5.41 -20.29
C ARG A 80 6.09 5.62 -21.80
N GLU A 81 5.02 6.26 -22.28
CA GLU A 81 4.83 6.59 -23.71
C GLU A 81 5.89 7.55 -24.25
N ALA A 82 6.35 8.50 -23.43
CA ALA A 82 7.40 9.44 -23.82
C ALA A 82 8.82 8.86 -23.77
N GLY A 83 9.01 7.60 -23.33
CA GLY A 83 10.31 6.99 -23.14
C GLY A 83 11.19 7.69 -22.07
N GLN A 84 10.56 8.44 -21.17
CA GLN A 84 11.20 9.22 -20.12
C GLN A 84 11.25 8.47 -18.77
N GLU A 85 11.21 7.14 -18.80
CA GLU A 85 11.19 6.31 -17.58
C GLU A 85 12.49 6.33 -16.78
N ARG A 86 13.57 6.85 -17.37
CA ARG A 86 14.89 6.87 -16.72
C ARG A 86 14.78 7.63 -15.39
N ASN A 87 15.02 6.96 -14.30
CA ASN A 87 14.96 7.45 -12.91
C ASN A 87 13.56 7.94 -12.46
N ARG A 88 12.45 7.58 -13.15
CA ARG A 88 11.10 7.96 -12.76
C ARG A 88 10.29 6.77 -12.30
N GLY A 89 9.45 6.99 -11.29
CA GLY A 89 8.50 6.01 -10.77
C GLY A 89 8.65 5.78 -9.27
N LEU A 90 7.75 4.95 -8.76
CA LEU A 90 7.72 4.49 -7.39
C LEU A 90 7.85 2.96 -7.37
N PHE A 91 8.69 2.44 -6.48
CA PHE A 91 8.63 1.07 -5.99
C PHE A 91 8.38 1.14 -4.48
N ALA A 92 7.25 0.66 -4.05
CA ALA A 92 6.84 0.67 -2.65
C ALA A 92 6.50 -0.75 -2.17
N TYR A 93 6.48 -0.93 -0.85
CA TYR A 93 6.05 -2.15 -0.18
C TYR A 93 4.77 -1.88 0.62
N PRO A 94 3.58 -1.92 -0.01
CA PRO A 94 2.34 -1.78 0.73
C PRO A 94 2.19 -2.88 1.78
N ASP A 95 1.51 -2.59 2.89
CA ASP A 95 1.25 -3.60 3.93
C ASP A 95 0.40 -4.77 3.43
N LEU A 96 -0.54 -4.49 2.51
CA LEU A 96 -1.28 -5.50 1.78
C LEU A 96 -1.62 -5.01 0.37
N THR A 97 -1.40 -5.86 -0.62
CA THR A 97 -1.81 -5.64 -2.01
C THR A 97 -2.75 -6.76 -2.44
N VAL A 98 -3.84 -6.44 -3.14
CA VAL A 98 -4.70 -7.46 -3.75
C VAL A 98 -4.74 -7.25 -5.26
N VAL A 99 -4.56 -8.34 -5.99
CA VAL A 99 -4.71 -8.37 -7.46
C VAL A 99 -5.91 -9.25 -7.81
N CYS A 100 -6.81 -8.75 -8.66
CA CYS A 100 -7.91 -9.52 -9.23
C CYS A 100 -7.57 -9.92 -10.67
N GLY A 101 -7.77 -11.18 -10.98
CA GLY A 101 -7.31 -11.80 -12.23
C GLY A 101 -5.86 -12.27 -12.16
N GLU A 102 -5.18 -12.31 -13.30
CA GLU A 102 -3.79 -12.76 -13.36
C GLU A 102 -2.83 -11.67 -12.87
N PRO A 103 -1.95 -11.97 -11.90
CA PRO A 103 -0.92 -11.03 -11.47
C PRO A 103 0.06 -10.74 -12.60
N LEU A 104 0.30 -9.45 -12.86
CA LEU A 104 1.30 -8.99 -13.80
C LEU A 104 2.52 -8.50 -13.03
N TYR A 105 3.68 -8.96 -13.46
CA TYR A 105 4.95 -8.65 -12.81
C TYR A 105 5.80 -7.74 -13.68
N HIS A 106 6.65 -6.97 -13.02
CA HIS A 106 7.57 -6.05 -13.69
C HIS A 106 8.61 -6.78 -14.55
N ASP A 107 9.15 -7.87 -14.02
CA ASP A 107 10.17 -8.71 -14.65
C ASP A 107 10.01 -10.19 -14.26
N GLN A 108 11.00 -11.02 -14.63
CA GLN A 108 10.96 -12.45 -14.43
C GLN A 108 11.25 -12.91 -12.99
N ASP A 109 11.69 -12.02 -12.11
CA ASP A 109 11.91 -12.35 -10.70
C ASP A 109 10.59 -12.42 -9.91
N HIS A 110 9.50 -11.90 -10.47
CA HIS A 110 8.13 -11.97 -9.93
C HIS A 110 7.98 -11.38 -8.51
N ASP A 111 8.83 -10.43 -8.15
CA ASP A 111 8.85 -9.77 -6.84
C ASP A 111 8.27 -8.35 -6.85
N VAL A 112 7.78 -7.89 -8.00
CA VAL A 112 7.22 -6.55 -8.22
C VAL A 112 5.92 -6.63 -9.04
N LEU A 113 4.80 -6.26 -8.45
CA LEU A 113 3.48 -6.17 -9.10
C LEU A 113 3.31 -4.86 -9.85
N ILE A 114 2.58 -4.90 -10.96
CA ILE A 114 2.23 -3.71 -11.76
C ILE A 114 0.73 -3.51 -11.97
N ASN A 115 -0.11 -4.42 -11.46
CA ASN A 115 -1.57 -4.36 -11.63
C ASN A 115 -2.37 -4.58 -10.32
N PRO A 116 -2.08 -3.85 -9.23
CA PRO A 116 -2.87 -3.95 -8.01
C PRO A 116 -4.31 -3.47 -8.23
N THR A 117 -5.27 -4.13 -7.57
CA THR A 117 -6.68 -3.73 -7.52
C THR A 117 -6.98 -2.95 -6.25
N LEU A 118 -6.50 -3.45 -5.10
CA LEU A 118 -6.56 -2.82 -3.79
C LEU A 118 -5.16 -2.70 -3.21
N ILE A 119 -4.89 -1.58 -2.56
CA ILE A 119 -3.72 -1.37 -1.71
C ILE A 119 -4.19 -0.96 -0.31
N VAL A 120 -3.53 -1.48 0.71
CA VAL A 120 -3.73 -1.12 2.12
C VAL A 120 -2.40 -0.66 2.71
N GLU A 121 -2.43 0.48 3.39
CA GLU A 121 -1.31 1.00 4.18
C GLU A 121 -1.77 1.23 5.62
N VAL A 122 -1.02 0.73 6.58
CA VAL A 122 -1.23 1.00 8.00
C VAL A 122 -0.38 2.20 8.39
N LEU A 123 -1.03 3.31 8.68
CA LEU A 123 -0.38 4.61 8.89
C LEU A 123 0.56 4.61 10.10
N SER A 124 1.74 5.14 9.90
CA SER A 124 2.68 5.44 10.98
C SER A 124 2.91 6.96 11.09
N PRO A 125 3.29 7.50 12.26
CA PRO A 125 3.55 8.94 12.40
C PRO A 125 4.61 9.48 11.42
N SER A 126 5.53 8.63 10.97
CA SER A 126 6.61 9.02 10.05
C SER A 126 6.22 8.95 8.57
N THR A 127 5.19 8.19 8.20
CA THR A 127 4.83 7.94 6.81
C THR A 127 3.44 8.43 6.41
N GLU A 128 2.54 8.71 7.38
CA GLU A 128 1.13 8.98 7.09
C GLU A 128 0.88 10.12 6.09
N ALA A 129 1.69 11.18 6.14
CA ALA A 129 1.55 12.29 5.18
C ALA A 129 1.95 11.86 3.76
N TYR A 130 2.99 11.04 3.64
CA TYR A 130 3.46 10.51 2.38
C TYR A 130 2.48 9.47 1.79
N ASP A 131 1.90 8.62 2.64
CA ASP A 131 0.94 7.60 2.23
C ASP A 131 -0.37 8.25 1.73
N ARG A 132 -0.82 9.36 2.38
CA ARG A 132 -2.01 10.12 1.97
C ARG A 132 -1.85 10.93 0.70
N ASP A 133 -0.66 11.41 0.38
CA ASP A 133 -0.42 12.30 -0.75
C ASP A 133 0.38 11.61 -1.87
N GLU A 134 1.69 11.52 -1.75
CA GLU A 134 2.57 11.09 -2.85
C GLU A 134 2.31 9.65 -3.28
N LYS A 135 2.22 8.69 -2.33
CA LYS A 135 1.91 7.30 -2.68
C LYS A 135 0.55 7.19 -3.34
N PHE A 136 -0.49 7.78 -2.75
CA PHE A 136 -1.83 7.72 -3.33
C PHE A 136 -1.86 8.30 -4.74
N ARG A 137 -1.26 9.45 -4.96
CA ARG A 137 -1.17 10.09 -6.28
C ARG A 137 -0.44 9.20 -7.30
N ARG A 138 0.57 8.43 -6.87
CA ARG A 138 1.28 7.47 -7.73
C ARG A 138 0.42 6.24 -8.03
N TYR A 139 -0.24 5.68 -7.04
CA TYR A 139 -1.11 4.52 -7.23
C TYR A 139 -2.30 4.82 -8.15
N GLN A 140 -2.84 6.04 -8.11
CA GLN A 140 -3.92 6.48 -9.02
C GLN A 140 -3.54 6.40 -10.50
N GLN A 141 -2.27 6.37 -10.85
CA GLN A 141 -1.78 6.25 -12.23
C GLN A 141 -1.87 4.81 -12.77
N LEU A 142 -2.12 3.82 -11.93
CA LEU A 142 -2.30 2.43 -12.33
C LEU A 142 -3.74 2.21 -12.79
N GLU A 143 -3.88 1.69 -14.01
CA GLU A 143 -5.22 1.45 -14.60
C GLU A 143 -6.04 0.43 -13.81
N SER A 144 -5.40 -0.57 -13.22
CA SER A 144 -6.02 -1.63 -12.44
C SER A 144 -6.49 -1.17 -11.06
N PHE A 145 -5.94 -0.08 -10.53
CA PHE A 145 -6.15 0.38 -9.16
C PHE A 145 -7.57 0.91 -8.96
N ARG A 146 -8.27 0.35 -7.96
CA ARG A 146 -9.69 0.64 -7.69
C ARG A 146 -9.93 1.20 -6.30
N GLU A 147 -9.21 0.71 -5.29
CA GLU A 147 -9.47 1.09 -3.91
C GLU A 147 -8.18 1.22 -3.12
N TYR A 148 -8.17 2.16 -2.19
CA TYR A 148 -7.09 2.42 -1.26
C TYR A 148 -7.61 2.49 0.16
N LEU A 149 -7.01 1.75 1.08
CA LEU A 149 -7.31 1.82 2.51
C LEU A 149 -6.12 2.37 3.27
N LEU A 150 -6.36 3.38 4.07
CA LEU A 150 -5.41 3.92 5.04
C LEU A 150 -5.95 3.65 6.44
N ILE A 151 -5.22 2.89 7.24
CA ILE A 151 -5.67 2.42 8.55
C ILE A 151 -4.79 3.04 9.63
N ALA A 152 -5.38 3.86 10.51
CA ALA A 152 -4.64 4.44 11.61
C ALA A 152 -4.30 3.38 12.67
N GLN A 153 -3.09 3.43 13.25
CA GLN A 153 -2.68 2.50 14.28
C GLN A 153 -2.88 3.01 15.71
N ASP A 154 -3.19 4.29 15.87
CA ASP A 154 -3.30 5.00 17.14
C ASP A 154 -4.74 5.29 17.58
N ARG A 155 -5.72 5.07 16.70
CA ARG A 155 -7.16 5.27 16.93
C ARG A 155 -7.98 4.44 15.95
N PRO A 156 -9.27 4.15 16.27
CA PRO A 156 -10.15 3.49 15.31
C PRO A 156 -10.50 4.47 14.19
N LEU A 157 -9.80 4.35 13.05
CA LEU A 157 -10.02 5.16 11.87
C LEU A 157 -9.51 4.43 10.63
N ILE A 158 -10.40 4.25 9.66
CA ILE A 158 -10.08 3.77 8.32
C ILE A 158 -10.54 4.81 7.30
N GLU A 159 -9.62 5.31 6.50
CA GLU A 159 -9.92 6.10 5.31
C GLU A 159 -10.01 5.17 4.11
N HIS A 160 -11.12 5.23 3.40
CA HIS A 160 -11.38 4.41 2.23
C HIS A 160 -11.56 5.32 1.02
N TYR A 161 -10.67 5.17 0.06
CA TYR A 161 -10.77 5.80 -1.24
C TYR A 161 -11.20 4.77 -2.28
N SER A 162 -12.24 5.06 -3.05
CA SER A 162 -12.75 4.18 -4.09
C SER A 162 -12.94 4.93 -5.41
N LYS A 163 -12.41 4.35 -6.51
CA LYS A 163 -12.52 4.91 -7.86
C LYS A 163 -13.91 4.67 -8.40
N GLN A 164 -14.59 5.75 -8.79
CA GLN A 164 -15.94 5.71 -9.33
C GLN A 164 -15.91 5.47 -10.85
N SER A 165 -17.07 5.15 -11.44
CA SER A 165 -17.20 4.89 -12.87
C SER A 165 -16.90 6.11 -13.76
N ASP A 166 -17.03 7.32 -13.22
CA ASP A 166 -16.66 8.57 -13.88
C ASP A 166 -15.16 8.92 -13.77
N GLY A 167 -14.37 8.07 -13.10
CA GLY A 167 -12.94 8.24 -12.86
C GLY A 167 -12.58 9.04 -11.62
N ASN A 168 -13.56 9.67 -10.95
CA ASN A 168 -13.35 10.38 -9.70
C ASN A 168 -13.11 9.42 -8.54
N TRP A 169 -12.53 9.93 -7.46
CA TRP A 169 -12.30 9.17 -6.24
C TRP A 169 -13.27 9.64 -5.14
N GLN A 170 -14.04 8.71 -4.62
CA GLN A 170 -14.83 8.92 -3.40
C GLN A 170 -13.95 8.66 -2.19
N HIS A 171 -14.04 9.51 -1.16
CA HIS A 171 -13.36 9.35 0.12
C HIS A 171 -14.40 9.22 1.24
N VAL A 172 -14.28 8.16 2.02
CA VAL A 172 -15.13 7.86 3.17
C VAL A 172 -14.23 7.58 4.37
N VAL A 173 -14.58 8.13 5.53
CA VAL A 173 -13.88 7.87 6.80
C VAL A 173 -14.81 7.10 7.72
N VAL A 174 -14.32 5.98 8.25
CA VAL A 174 -15.07 5.12 9.20
C VAL A 174 -14.32 5.08 10.51
N THR A 175 -14.98 5.46 11.60
CA THR A 175 -14.38 5.56 12.94
C THR A 175 -15.09 4.71 14.00
N GLU A 176 -16.35 4.33 13.75
CA GLU A 176 -17.14 3.58 14.71
C GLU A 176 -16.76 2.09 14.67
N MET A 177 -16.35 1.53 15.81
CA MET A 177 -15.93 0.13 15.94
C MET A 177 -17.00 -0.88 15.52
N THR A 178 -18.28 -0.51 15.60
CA THR A 178 -19.42 -1.35 15.18
C THR A 178 -19.66 -1.35 13.67
N ASN A 179 -19.00 -0.44 12.95
CA ASN A 179 -19.12 -0.33 11.49
C ASN A 179 -18.10 -1.18 10.75
N ALA A 180 -18.29 -1.30 9.45
CA ALA A 180 -17.39 -2.00 8.56
C ALA A 180 -17.18 -1.20 7.28
N VAL A 181 -15.98 -1.27 6.70
CA VAL A 181 -15.71 -0.82 5.34
C VAL A 181 -16.15 -1.90 4.38
N PHE A 182 -16.87 -1.53 3.32
CA PHE A 182 -17.20 -2.44 2.22
C PHE A 182 -16.27 -2.14 1.03
N ILE A 183 -15.44 -3.11 0.70
CA ILE A 183 -14.47 -3.06 -0.41
C ILE A 183 -15.18 -3.59 -1.66
N ALA A 184 -15.69 -2.68 -2.47
CA ALA A 184 -16.60 -3.01 -3.59
C ALA A 184 -15.91 -3.83 -4.69
N SER A 185 -14.65 -3.51 -5.01
CA SER A 185 -13.87 -4.23 -6.04
C SER A 185 -13.61 -5.70 -5.69
N LEU A 186 -13.63 -6.04 -4.40
CA LEU A 186 -13.40 -7.38 -3.89
C LEU A 186 -14.67 -8.07 -3.37
N GLN A 187 -15.77 -7.34 -3.22
CA GLN A 187 -16.99 -7.79 -2.54
C GLN A 187 -16.72 -8.26 -1.09
N CYS A 188 -15.75 -7.62 -0.42
CA CYS A 188 -15.32 -7.94 0.93
C CYS A 188 -15.83 -6.91 1.95
N ARG A 189 -16.05 -7.37 3.19
CA ARG A 189 -16.33 -6.51 4.34
C ARG A 189 -15.16 -6.54 5.30
N LEU A 190 -14.80 -5.37 5.81
CA LEU A 190 -13.71 -5.18 6.76
C LEU A 190 -14.29 -4.54 8.04
N PRO A 191 -14.77 -5.33 9.02
CA PRO A 191 -15.31 -4.82 10.28
C PRO A 191 -14.20 -4.20 11.12
N LEU A 192 -14.40 -2.95 11.60
CA LEU A 192 -13.37 -2.28 12.40
C LEU A 192 -13.04 -3.04 13.68
N GLN A 193 -14.04 -3.68 14.29
CA GLN A 193 -13.82 -4.48 15.50
C GLN A 193 -12.83 -5.65 15.26
N GLU A 194 -12.87 -6.30 14.09
CA GLU A 194 -11.93 -7.36 13.73
C GLU A 194 -10.56 -6.78 13.34
N VAL A 195 -10.53 -5.64 12.60
CA VAL A 195 -9.28 -4.96 12.21
C VAL A 195 -8.46 -4.57 13.43
N TYR A 196 -9.11 -4.07 14.48
CA TYR A 196 -8.46 -3.56 15.69
C TYR A 196 -8.46 -4.57 16.85
N GLU A 197 -8.73 -5.84 16.59
CA GLU A 197 -8.60 -6.89 17.58
C GLU A 197 -7.15 -6.95 18.11
N TRP A 198 -6.98 -6.99 19.43
CA TRP A 198 -5.70 -6.94 20.18
C TRP A 198 -4.94 -5.59 20.08
N VAL A 199 -5.45 -4.61 19.36
CA VAL A 199 -4.83 -3.27 19.30
C VAL A 199 -5.21 -2.47 20.55
N ARG A 200 -4.20 -1.90 21.22
CA ARG A 200 -4.40 -0.98 22.33
C ARG A 200 -4.06 0.43 21.88
N PHE A 201 -5.07 1.28 21.86
CA PHE A 201 -4.87 2.69 21.52
C PHE A 201 -4.23 3.46 22.68
N PRO A 202 -3.41 4.50 22.38
CA PRO A 202 -2.90 5.41 23.39
C PRO A 202 -4.07 6.05 24.14
N ILE A 203 -3.97 6.15 25.48
CA ILE A 203 -4.95 6.91 26.26
C ILE A 203 -4.70 8.39 25.94
N PRO A 204 -5.74 9.16 25.52
CA PRO A 204 -5.57 10.60 25.35
C PRO A 204 -5.07 11.20 26.67
N ASN A 205 -3.93 11.90 26.60
CA ASN A 205 -3.44 12.63 27.78
C ASN A 205 -4.54 13.61 28.21
N SER A 206 -5.13 13.36 29.39
CA SER A 206 -6.02 14.33 30.03
C SER A 206 -5.14 15.51 30.45
N ASN A 207 -5.15 16.57 29.64
CA ASN A 207 -4.61 17.88 30.04
C ASN A 207 -5.58 18.56 31.00
#